data_eb028ba1c206a94dd84b84c92767abb2
#
_entry.id   eb028ba1c206a94dd84b84c92767abb2
#
_cell.length_a   1.000
_cell.length_b   1.000
_cell.length_c   1.000
_cell.angle_alpha   90.00
_cell.angle_beta   90.00
_cell.angle_gamma   90.00
#
_symmetry.space_group_name_H-M   'P 1'
#
loop_
_entity.id
_entity.type
_entity.pdbx_description
1 polymer ?
#
loop_
_entity_poly.entity_id
_entity_poly.type
_entity_poly.pdbx_seq_one_letter_code
_entity_poly.pdbx_strand_id
1 'polypeptide(L)'
;MGFKKIGVACGVNPLPGLKIKAWLIATGSDLDMEVEVVESAQEMPLEPPTPRIALGDRKIAAFLAASELQKAGCEAVIIPDVRTEPFLPELQKELQVPVISLLAGLPESLKAEGIRRIGLLGRAVPQDFYEKIFGADFEFVKLAEDLTPIYDILQSPGEALKKHGFSPENEEMMMKAGEKLLEAGAEVLIPNCTQMARFAEELRLRGLPVIDLLRNAAVEAVKATPKRLPKPFKVGLIGGLGPAATVDLYDKIVKATPAKTDQEHIKVVVEQNPQIPDRTAALLRGGVDPTLAMFNCAKRLEDDECDAIIVPCNTAHAFLPYLQRFIRTPFINMQQAALDEIKAKLGDKARIGLLATTGTVQTGIYSDKAKAMGLAMFVPDAEHQERVMAAIYGPKGAKAGYTDGVCREDLLSAAEVLVRDGCNCLILGCTELPLILDESDDFEVAGAHMVVIDPTAALARKVVKTAEEAFERTGIH
;
A
#
# COMPACT_ATOMS: atom_id res chain seq x y z
N MET A 1 9.47 -1.41 -33.19
CA MET A 1 10.39 -1.82 -32.11
C MET A 1 9.76 -1.46 -30.80
N GLY A 2 9.37 -2.43 -29.96
CA GLY A 2 8.85 -2.18 -28.62
C GLY A 2 10.00 -1.79 -27.67
N PHE A 3 9.69 -1.07 -26.59
CA PHE A 3 10.68 -0.72 -25.54
C PHE A 3 10.24 -1.31 -24.20
N LYS A 4 11.19 -1.78 -23.41
CA LYS A 4 10.93 -2.32 -22.08
C LYS A 4 12.06 -2.01 -21.11
N LYS A 5 11.68 -1.54 -19.90
CA LYS A 5 12.62 -1.24 -18.83
C LYS A 5 12.50 -2.29 -17.74
N ILE A 6 13.54 -3.12 -17.58
CA ILE A 6 13.56 -4.25 -16.65
C ILE A 6 14.63 -4.05 -15.59
N GLY A 7 14.23 -4.21 -14.31
CA GLY A 7 15.10 -4.14 -13.17
C GLY A 7 15.72 -5.49 -12.80
N VAL A 8 17.01 -5.49 -12.45
CA VAL A 8 17.72 -6.68 -11.95
C VAL A 8 18.40 -6.35 -10.62
N ALA A 9 18.07 -7.10 -9.57
CA ALA A 9 18.67 -6.96 -8.24
C ALA A 9 20.09 -7.60 -8.20
N CYS A 10 21.04 -7.04 -8.94
CA CYS A 10 22.39 -7.59 -9.08
C CYS A 10 23.17 -7.68 -7.78
N GLY A 11 23.00 -6.71 -6.86
CA GLY A 11 23.67 -6.70 -5.57
C GLY A 11 23.27 -7.85 -4.65
N VAL A 12 22.02 -8.35 -4.79
CA VAL A 12 21.53 -9.52 -4.04
C VAL A 12 22.29 -10.80 -4.43
N ASN A 13 22.62 -10.96 -5.72
CA ASN A 13 23.42 -12.06 -6.22
C ASN A 13 24.18 -11.64 -7.51
N PRO A 14 25.41 -11.13 -7.41
CA PRO A 14 26.09 -10.45 -8.54
C PRO A 14 26.34 -11.31 -9.77
N LEU A 15 26.83 -12.54 -9.60
CA LEU A 15 27.16 -13.40 -10.76
C LEU A 15 25.93 -13.80 -11.58
N PRO A 16 24.84 -14.33 -11.00
CA PRO A 16 23.59 -14.54 -11.68
C PRO A 16 22.99 -13.25 -12.28
N GLY A 17 23.15 -12.11 -11.60
CA GLY A 17 22.70 -10.82 -12.08
C GLY A 17 23.30 -10.43 -13.43
N LEU A 18 24.61 -10.59 -13.61
CA LEU A 18 25.28 -10.35 -14.87
C LEU A 18 24.79 -11.28 -16.00
N LYS A 19 24.52 -12.56 -15.69
CA LYS A 19 23.99 -13.51 -16.68
C LYS A 19 22.58 -13.15 -17.12
N ILE A 20 21.70 -12.80 -16.19
CA ILE A 20 20.34 -12.33 -16.52
C ILE A 20 20.38 -11.14 -17.46
N LYS A 21 21.26 -10.16 -17.21
CA LYS A 21 21.40 -8.99 -18.07
C LYS A 21 21.72 -9.39 -19.53
N ALA A 22 22.66 -10.32 -19.71
CA ALA A 22 22.98 -10.84 -21.06
C ALA A 22 21.77 -11.52 -21.70
N TRP A 23 21.04 -12.35 -20.97
CA TRP A 23 19.83 -13.01 -21.46
C TRP A 23 18.70 -12.04 -21.78
N LEU A 24 18.50 -10.98 -20.98
CA LEU A 24 17.47 -9.97 -21.26
C LEU A 24 17.74 -9.24 -22.58
N ILE A 25 18.99 -8.85 -22.82
CA ILE A 25 19.39 -8.19 -24.09
C ILE A 25 19.19 -9.14 -25.27
N ALA A 26 19.66 -10.39 -25.14
CA ALA A 26 19.51 -11.40 -26.19
C ALA A 26 18.04 -11.70 -26.50
N THR A 27 17.21 -11.93 -25.47
CA THR A 27 15.77 -12.20 -25.62
C THR A 27 15.04 -11.00 -26.22
N GLY A 28 15.40 -9.77 -25.83
CA GLY A 28 14.85 -8.55 -26.42
C GLY A 28 15.12 -8.51 -27.93
N SER A 29 16.36 -8.78 -28.34
CA SER A 29 16.75 -8.84 -29.75
C SER A 29 15.96 -9.91 -30.53
N ASP A 30 15.79 -11.09 -29.94
CA ASP A 30 15.04 -12.20 -30.57
C ASP A 30 13.54 -11.87 -30.77
N LEU A 31 12.97 -10.98 -29.91
CA LEU A 31 11.57 -10.56 -29.94
C LEU A 31 11.35 -9.18 -30.58
N ASP A 32 12.34 -8.58 -31.22
CA ASP A 32 12.31 -7.23 -31.81
C ASP A 32 11.92 -6.14 -30.78
N MET A 33 12.47 -6.27 -29.57
CA MET A 33 12.28 -5.34 -28.45
C MET A 33 13.60 -4.74 -28.00
N GLU A 34 13.60 -3.44 -27.74
CA GLU A 34 14.69 -2.77 -27.02
C GLU A 34 14.50 -2.97 -25.51
N VAL A 35 15.52 -3.49 -24.83
CA VAL A 35 15.49 -3.74 -23.39
C VAL A 35 16.52 -2.86 -22.68
N GLU A 36 16.04 -1.91 -21.87
CA GLU A 36 16.85 -1.20 -20.90
C GLU A 36 16.92 -2.00 -19.61
N VAL A 37 18.13 -2.35 -19.16
CA VAL A 37 18.34 -3.08 -17.91
C VAL A 37 18.83 -2.10 -16.84
N VAL A 38 18.07 -1.95 -15.76
CA VAL A 38 18.45 -1.18 -14.57
C VAL A 38 18.92 -2.14 -13.49
N GLU A 39 20.04 -1.84 -12.87
CA GLU A 39 20.65 -2.67 -11.83
C GLU A 39 20.48 -2.01 -10.45
N SER A 40 20.10 -2.78 -9.44
CA SER A 40 20.22 -2.37 -8.04
C SER A 40 21.49 -2.95 -7.43
N ALA A 41 22.23 -2.08 -6.75
CA ALA A 41 23.44 -2.45 -6.04
C ALA A 41 23.20 -2.91 -4.59
N GLN A 42 21.95 -3.01 -4.14
CA GLN A 42 21.62 -3.43 -2.79
C GLN A 42 22.19 -4.81 -2.47
N GLU A 43 23.18 -4.83 -1.58
CA GLU A 43 23.89 -6.05 -1.20
C GLU A 43 23.12 -6.87 -0.15
N MET A 44 23.34 -8.19 -0.18
CA MET A 44 22.91 -9.09 0.89
C MET A 44 23.99 -9.12 2.00
N PRO A 45 23.60 -9.12 3.28
CA PRO A 45 24.51 -9.38 4.38
C PRO A 45 25.18 -10.75 4.23
N LEU A 46 26.51 -10.79 4.36
CA LEU A 46 27.31 -11.95 3.98
C LEU A 46 27.21 -13.13 4.97
N GLU A 47 26.97 -12.88 6.26
CA GLU A 47 26.86 -13.91 7.30
C GLU A 47 25.87 -13.52 8.41
N PRO A 48 24.62 -13.98 8.34
CA PRO A 48 23.67 -13.76 9.41
C PRO A 48 23.92 -14.72 10.57
N PRO A 49 23.76 -14.24 11.83
CA PRO A 49 24.07 -15.03 13.03
C PRO A 49 23.12 -16.18 13.31
N THR A 50 21.93 -16.22 12.69
CA THR A 50 20.96 -17.33 12.79
C THR A 50 20.16 -17.50 11.50
N PRO A 51 19.61 -18.70 11.20
CA PRO A 51 18.78 -18.94 10.02
C PRO A 51 17.55 -18.01 9.92
N ARG A 52 16.95 -17.66 11.06
CA ARG A 52 15.80 -16.74 11.11
C ARG A 52 16.18 -15.32 10.72
N ILE A 53 17.30 -14.80 11.24
CA ILE A 53 17.83 -13.50 10.89
C ILE A 53 18.25 -13.50 9.41
N ALA A 54 18.89 -14.58 8.94
CA ALA A 54 19.23 -14.78 7.54
C ALA A 54 18.04 -14.62 6.59
N LEU A 55 16.90 -15.19 6.95
CA LEU A 55 15.67 -15.07 6.16
C LEU A 55 15.13 -13.64 6.20
N GLY A 56 15.12 -13.00 7.38
CA GLY A 56 14.69 -11.61 7.55
C GLY A 56 15.53 -10.65 6.73
N ASP A 57 16.85 -10.74 6.83
CA ASP A 57 17.80 -9.91 6.09
C ASP A 57 17.62 -10.08 4.58
N ARG A 58 17.39 -11.32 4.11
CA ARG A 58 17.13 -11.59 2.69
C ARG A 58 15.83 -10.97 2.21
N LYS A 59 14.75 -11.06 2.99
CA LYS A 59 13.47 -10.41 2.68
C LYS A 59 13.63 -8.89 2.56
N ILE A 60 14.32 -8.28 3.53
CA ILE A 60 14.58 -6.83 3.55
C ILE A 60 15.43 -6.42 2.35
N ALA A 61 16.55 -7.10 2.08
CA ALA A 61 17.43 -6.79 0.95
C ALA A 61 16.69 -6.92 -0.40
N ALA A 62 15.89 -7.98 -0.56
CA ALA A 62 15.06 -8.18 -1.75
C ALA A 62 14.04 -7.05 -1.93
N PHE A 63 13.38 -6.65 -0.85
CA PHE A 63 12.41 -5.53 -0.88
C PHE A 63 13.10 -4.20 -1.22
N LEU A 64 14.23 -3.88 -0.59
CA LEU A 64 14.96 -2.63 -0.86
C LEU A 64 15.40 -2.56 -2.32
N ALA A 65 15.98 -3.65 -2.86
CA ALA A 65 16.40 -3.73 -4.25
C ALA A 65 15.23 -3.55 -5.22
N ALA A 66 14.12 -4.28 -4.99
CA ALA A 66 12.95 -4.21 -5.85
C ALA A 66 12.23 -2.85 -5.76
N SER A 67 12.17 -2.25 -4.56
CA SER A 67 11.62 -0.91 -4.34
C SER A 67 12.43 0.18 -5.04
N GLU A 68 13.77 0.09 -5.01
CA GLU A 68 14.66 0.98 -5.77
C GLU A 68 14.38 0.90 -7.27
N LEU A 69 14.29 -0.32 -7.80
CA LEU A 69 14.01 -0.57 -9.22
C LEU A 69 12.60 -0.11 -9.63
N GLN A 70 11.60 -0.29 -8.76
CA GLN A 70 10.27 0.27 -8.96
C GLN A 70 10.30 1.81 -9.06
N LYS A 71 11.02 2.48 -8.15
CA LYS A 71 11.19 3.95 -8.17
C LYS A 71 11.94 4.44 -9.41
N ALA A 72 12.85 3.63 -9.93
CA ALA A 72 13.53 3.89 -11.19
C ALA A 72 12.63 3.72 -12.44
N GLY A 73 11.38 3.31 -12.26
CA GLY A 73 10.39 3.17 -13.33
C GLY A 73 10.50 1.87 -14.12
N CYS A 74 11.08 0.81 -13.53
CA CYS A 74 11.10 -0.51 -14.14
C CYS A 74 9.69 -1.07 -14.27
N GLU A 75 9.43 -1.80 -15.35
CA GLU A 75 8.14 -2.43 -15.67
C GLU A 75 8.05 -3.87 -15.16
N ALA A 76 9.18 -4.48 -14.87
CA ALA A 76 9.32 -5.78 -14.22
C ALA A 76 10.64 -5.81 -13.44
N VAL A 77 10.71 -6.63 -12.39
CA VAL A 77 11.91 -6.82 -11.57
C VAL A 77 12.24 -8.30 -11.49
N ILE A 78 13.53 -8.64 -11.61
CA ILE A 78 14.05 -9.98 -11.36
C ILE A 78 15.02 -9.95 -10.19
N ILE A 79 14.83 -10.86 -9.23
CA ILE A 79 15.77 -11.11 -8.15
C ILE A 79 16.48 -12.43 -8.46
N PRO A 80 17.78 -12.42 -8.83
CA PRO A 80 18.48 -13.59 -9.31
C PRO A 80 18.93 -14.53 -8.18
N ASP A 81 18.04 -14.88 -7.27
CA ASP A 81 18.31 -15.80 -6.16
C ASP A 81 17.10 -16.71 -5.90
N VAL A 82 17.24 -18.01 -6.19
CA VAL A 82 16.19 -19.01 -6.01
C VAL A 82 15.66 -19.05 -4.57
N ARG A 83 16.48 -18.65 -3.59
CA ARG A 83 16.07 -18.59 -2.17
C ARG A 83 15.06 -17.49 -1.88
N THR A 84 14.77 -16.60 -2.84
CA THR A 84 13.70 -15.60 -2.73
C THR A 84 12.34 -16.16 -3.15
N GLU A 85 12.31 -17.21 -3.93
CA GLU A 85 11.08 -17.81 -4.46
C GLU A 85 10.04 -18.14 -3.38
N PRO A 86 10.40 -18.73 -2.22
CA PRO A 86 9.42 -19.08 -1.19
C PRO A 86 8.66 -17.90 -0.59
N PHE A 87 9.21 -16.67 -0.63
CA PHE A 87 8.56 -15.46 -0.10
C PHE A 87 8.22 -14.42 -1.19
N LEU A 88 8.37 -14.78 -2.45
CA LEU A 88 8.01 -13.92 -3.58
C LEU A 88 6.57 -13.41 -3.53
N PRO A 89 5.56 -14.23 -3.14
CA PRO A 89 4.20 -13.74 -2.96
C PRO A 89 4.03 -12.69 -1.86
N GLU A 90 4.83 -12.78 -0.77
CA GLU A 90 4.85 -11.76 0.28
C GLU A 90 5.45 -10.44 -0.25
N LEU A 91 6.59 -10.55 -0.95
CA LEU A 91 7.28 -9.40 -1.54
C LEU A 91 6.38 -8.70 -2.57
N GLN A 92 5.66 -9.46 -3.38
CA GLN A 92 4.77 -8.92 -4.41
C GLN A 92 3.61 -8.08 -3.83
N LYS A 93 3.12 -8.40 -2.62
CA LYS A 93 2.08 -7.62 -1.95
C LYS A 93 2.51 -6.19 -1.59
N GLU A 94 3.81 -6.00 -1.38
CA GLU A 94 4.38 -4.69 -1.01
C GLU A 94 4.84 -3.85 -2.23
N LEU A 95 4.77 -4.41 -3.45
CA LEU A 95 5.27 -3.79 -4.68
C LEU A 95 4.19 -3.75 -5.76
N GLN A 96 4.20 -2.68 -6.56
CA GLN A 96 3.30 -2.54 -7.71
C GLN A 96 3.94 -2.97 -9.04
N VAL A 97 5.26 -3.12 -9.07
CA VAL A 97 5.97 -3.70 -10.21
C VAL A 97 5.93 -5.22 -10.10
N PRO A 98 5.66 -5.95 -11.20
CA PRO A 98 5.75 -7.40 -11.21
C PRO A 98 7.17 -7.87 -10.84
N VAL A 99 7.27 -8.75 -9.84
CA VAL A 99 8.51 -9.47 -9.52
C VAL A 99 8.45 -10.83 -10.20
N ILE A 100 9.32 -11.04 -11.17
CA ILE A 100 9.30 -12.23 -12.03
C ILE A 100 9.96 -13.40 -11.30
N SER A 101 9.22 -14.49 -11.12
CA SER A 101 9.74 -15.74 -10.59
C SER A 101 10.72 -16.38 -11.56
N LEU A 102 11.81 -16.95 -11.04
CA LEU A 102 12.74 -17.78 -11.83
C LEU A 102 12.08 -19.05 -12.35
N LEU A 103 10.97 -19.48 -11.75
CA LEU A 103 10.18 -20.66 -12.08
C LEU A 103 8.93 -20.32 -12.92
N ALA A 104 8.72 -19.05 -13.29
CA ALA A 104 7.53 -18.62 -14.03
C ALA A 104 7.33 -19.39 -15.33
N GLY A 105 6.10 -19.89 -15.59
CA GLY A 105 5.73 -20.64 -16.79
C GLY A 105 6.41 -22.00 -16.95
N LEU A 106 7.32 -22.37 -16.05
CA LEU A 106 8.11 -23.60 -16.16
C LEU A 106 7.27 -24.88 -15.99
N PRO A 107 6.34 -24.97 -15.03
CA PRO A 107 5.48 -26.16 -14.93
C PRO A 107 4.66 -26.41 -16.19
N GLU A 108 4.08 -25.36 -16.77
CA GLU A 108 3.28 -25.45 -17.99
C GLU A 108 4.12 -25.88 -19.21
N SER A 109 5.33 -25.31 -19.34
CA SER A 109 6.26 -25.65 -20.42
C SER A 109 6.68 -27.12 -20.35
N LEU A 110 7.13 -27.58 -19.19
CA LEU A 110 7.56 -28.98 -19.00
C LEU A 110 6.38 -29.95 -19.19
N LYS A 111 5.19 -29.58 -18.75
CA LYS A 111 3.98 -30.37 -18.98
C LYS A 111 3.66 -30.51 -20.48
N ALA A 112 3.80 -29.43 -21.24
CA ALA A 112 3.57 -29.41 -22.67
C ALA A 112 4.62 -30.30 -23.46
N GLU A 113 5.84 -30.36 -22.94
CA GLU A 113 6.92 -31.21 -23.43
C GLU A 113 6.78 -32.70 -23.04
N GLY A 114 5.78 -33.02 -22.19
CA GLY A 114 5.55 -34.39 -21.70
C GLY A 114 6.43 -34.79 -20.50
N ILE A 115 7.24 -33.88 -19.99
CA ILE A 115 8.15 -34.12 -18.86
C ILE A 115 7.34 -34.19 -17.56
N ARG A 116 7.65 -35.19 -16.74
CA ARG A 116 6.95 -35.42 -15.44
C ARG A 116 7.91 -35.63 -14.27
N ARG A 117 9.14 -36.08 -14.53
CA ARG A 117 10.09 -36.47 -13.49
C ARG A 117 11.26 -35.49 -13.45
N ILE A 118 11.39 -34.79 -12.32
CA ILE A 118 12.33 -33.68 -12.12
C ILE A 118 13.39 -34.06 -11.11
N GLY A 119 14.66 -33.85 -11.44
CA GLY A 119 15.77 -33.91 -10.51
C GLY A 119 16.18 -32.52 -10.01
N LEU A 120 16.27 -32.30 -8.69
CA LEU A 120 16.75 -31.05 -8.11
C LEU A 120 18.27 -31.12 -7.86
N LEU A 121 19.01 -30.23 -8.54
CA LEU A 121 20.45 -30.05 -8.28
C LEU A 121 20.65 -29.02 -7.18
N GLY A 122 20.86 -29.48 -5.94
CA GLY A 122 21.06 -28.63 -4.77
C GLY A 122 19.89 -28.65 -3.80
N ARG A 123 20.08 -27.95 -2.66
CA ARG A 123 19.13 -27.92 -1.54
C ARG A 123 18.92 -26.50 -0.98
N ALA A 124 19.15 -25.46 -1.77
CA ALA A 124 18.99 -24.08 -1.31
C ALA A 124 17.54 -23.73 -0.91
N VAL A 125 16.57 -24.40 -1.54
CA VAL A 125 15.14 -24.34 -1.24
C VAL A 125 14.63 -25.77 -0.99
N PRO A 126 13.78 -25.99 0.01
CA PRO A 126 13.21 -27.32 0.30
C PRO A 126 12.38 -27.85 -0.87
N GLN A 127 12.41 -29.20 -1.07
CA GLN A 127 11.69 -29.87 -2.17
C GLN A 127 10.17 -29.64 -2.12
N ASP A 128 9.57 -29.61 -0.91
CA ASP A 128 8.13 -29.38 -0.74
C ASP A 128 7.64 -28.04 -1.30
N PHE A 129 8.52 -27.05 -1.39
CA PHE A 129 8.24 -25.80 -2.09
C PHE A 129 8.03 -26.04 -3.60
N TYR A 130 8.93 -26.81 -4.23
CA TYR A 130 8.80 -27.15 -5.66
C TYR A 130 7.56 -28.02 -5.90
N GLU A 131 7.28 -28.97 -5.02
CA GLU A 131 6.07 -29.81 -5.10
C GLU A 131 4.78 -28.97 -5.09
N LYS A 132 4.74 -27.88 -4.30
CA LYS A 132 3.61 -26.95 -4.29
C LYS A 132 3.49 -26.16 -5.59
N ILE A 133 4.60 -25.71 -6.18
CA ILE A 133 4.61 -24.91 -7.41
C ILE A 133 4.25 -25.77 -8.63
N PHE A 134 4.83 -26.98 -8.73
CA PHE A 134 4.66 -27.86 -9.89
C PHE A 134 3.38 -28.73 -9.81
N GLY A 135 2.88 -28.97 -8.60
CA GLY A 135 1.66 -29.75 -8.37
C GLY A 135 1.85 -31.26 -8.54
N ALA A 136 0.74 -32.01 -8.44
CA ALA A 136 0.72 -33.47 -8.41
C ALA A 136 1.04 -34.14 -9.77
N ASP A 137 1.11 -33.37 -10.85
CA ASP A 137 1.48 -33.90 -12.16
C ASP A 137 2.98 -34.21 -12.31
N PHE A 138 3.79 -33.79 -11.33
CA PHE A 138 5.24 -33.94 -11.36
C PHE A 138 5.75 -34.77 -10.18
N GLU A 139 6.76 -35.59 -10.44
CA GLU A 139 7.49 -36.38 -9.45
C GLU A 139 8.92 -35.83 -9.29
N PHE A 140 9.34 -35.56 -8.07
CA PHE A 140 10.70 -35.14 -7.77
C PHE A 140 11.55 -36.35 -7.39
N VAL A 141 12.53 -36.63 -8.24
CA VAL A 141 13.44 -37.76 -8.09
C VAL A 141 14.44 -37.48 -6.98
N LYS A 142 14.59 -38.42 -6.04
CA LYS A 142 15.54 -38.35 -4.92
C LYS A 142 16.81 -39.12 -5.26
N LEU A 143 17.96 -38.57 -4.88
CA LEU A 143 19.21 -39.31 -4.89
C LEU A 143 19.23 -40.32 -3.75
N ALA A 144 19.88 -41.46 -3.95
CA ALA A 144 20.11 -42.44 -2.91
C ALA A 144 20.97 -41.88 -1.75
N GLU A 145 20.72 -42.33 -0.53
CA GLU A 145 21.35 -41.81 0.70
C GLU A 145 22.87 -42.04 0.78
N ASP A 146 23.42 -42.95 0.00
CA ASP A 146 24.86 -43.27 -0.03
C ASP A 146 25.73 -42.24 -0.79
N LEU A 147 25.11 -41.23 -1.38
CA LEU A 147 25.80 -40.16 -2.14
C LEU A 147 26.05 -38.90 -1.31
N THR A 148 26.21 -39.06 0.02
CA THR A 148 26.42 -37.98 1.00
C THR A 148 27.49 -36.95 0.61
N PRO A 149 28.68 -37.30 0.07
CA PRO A 149 29.70 -36.32 -0.30
C PRO A 149 29.23 -35.38 -1.42
N ILE A 150 28.36 -35.82 -2.32
CA ILE A 150 27.76 -34.99 -3.38
C ILE A 150 26.76 -34.03 -2.74
N TYR A 151 26.03 -34.46 -1.71
CA TYR A 151 25.08 -33.63 -0.99
C TYR A 151 25.75 -32.48 -0.21
N ASP A 152 26.93 -32.68 0.35
CA ASP A 152 27.64 -31.64 1.12
C ASP A 152 28.02 -30.46 0.23
N ILE A 153 28.41 -30.70 -1.02
CA ILE A 153 28.66 -29.64 -2.01
C ILE A 153 27.34 -28.98 -2.44
N LEU A 154 26.27 -29.75 -2.60
CA LEU A 154 24.96 -29.24 -2.95
C LEU A 154 24.26 -28.49 -1.79
N GLN A 155 24.63 -28.76 -0.54
CA GLN A 155 24.07 -28.04 0.63
C GLN A 155 24.63 -26.61 0.78
N SER A 156 25.90 -26.41 0.44
CA SER A 156 26.58 -25.12 0.58
C SER A 156 27.35 -24.72 -0.70
N PRO A 157 26.70 -24.70 -1.89
CA PRO A 157 27.40 -24.37 -3.12
C PRO A 157 28.03 -22.97 -3.06
N GLY A 158 27.41 -22.03 -2.35
CA GLY A 158 27.95 -20.70 -2.10
C GLY A 158 29.24 -20.69 -1.30
N GLU A 159 29.35 -21.54 -0.27
CA GLU A 159 30.56 -21.67 0.53
C GLU A 159 31.64 -22.47 -0.21
N ALA A 160 31.27 -23.53 -0.90
CA ALA A 160 32.17 -24.29 -1.75
C ALA A 160 32.75 -23.41 -2.86
N LEU A 161 31.92 -22.58 -3.51
CA LEU A 161 32.36 -21.61 -4.53
C LEU A 161 33.20 -20.47 -3.96
N LYS A 162 32.90 -20.00 -2.76
CA LYS A 162 33.73 -18.98 -2.07
C LYS A 162 35.09 -19.54 -1.63
N LYS A 163 35.11 -20.79 -1.17
CA LYS A 163 36.30 -21.42 -0.59
C LYS A 163 37.22 -22.04 -1.64
N HIS A 164 36.68 -22.59 -2.73
CA HIS A 164 37.41 -23.38 -3.71
C HIS A 164 37.25 -22.89 -5.18
N GLY A 165 36.44 -21.85 -5.41
CA GLY A 165 36.15 -21.33 -6.75
C GLY A 165 35.46 -22.38 -7.66
N PHE A 166 35.45 -22.11 -8.96
CA PHE A 166 35.04 -23.07 -9.97
C PHE A 166 36.22 -24.02 -10.26
N SER A 167 36.35 -25.09 -9.47
CA SER A 167 37.38 -26.09 -9.70
C SER A 167 36.86 -27.20 -10.61
N PRO A 168 37.74 -27.87 -11.39
CA PRO A 168 37.37 -29.05 -12.19
C PRO A 168 36.74 -30.17 -11.35
N GLU A 169 37.15 -30.30 -10.09
CA GLU A 169 36.62 -31.29 -9.16
C GLU A 169 35.14 -30.99 -8.78
N ASN A 170 34.82 -29.73 -8.57
CA ASN A 170 33.43 -29.31 -8.30
C ASN A 170 32.53 -29.51 -9.52
N GLU A 171 33.04 -29.24 -10.71
CA GLU A 171 32.34 -29.50 -11.97
C GLU A 171 32.06 -30.99 -12.17
N GLU A 172 33.06 -31.83 -11.93
CA GLU A 172 32.92 -33.29 -12.06
C GLU A 172 31.92 -33.86 -11.04
N MET A 173 31.92 -33.34 -9.81
CA MET A 173 30.92 -33.77 -8.80
C MET A 173 29.51 -33.34 -9.16
N MET A 174 29.33 -32.16 -9.74
CA MET A 174 28.03 -31.71 -10.22
C MET A 174 27.56 -32.55 -11.42
N MET A 175 28.46 -32.91 -12.33
CA MET A 175 28.15 -33.86 -13.43
C MET A 175 27.64 -35.18 -12.88
N LYS A 176 28.39 -35.80 -11.93
CA LYS A 176 27.98 -37.07 -11.30
C LYS A 176 26.64 -36.96 -10.58
N ALA A 177 26.35 -35.85 -9.90
CA ALA A 177 25.05 -35.63 -9.27
C ALA A 177 23.92 -35.59 -10.31
N GLY A 178 24.11 -34.88 -11.42
CA GLY A 178 23.15 -34.81 -12.51
C GLY A 178 22.92 -36.18 -13.17
N GLU A 179 24.01 -36.92 -13.50
CA GLU A 179 23.94 -38.26 -14.06
C GLU A 179 23.19 -39.23 -13.15
N LYS A 180 23.47 -39.20 -11.84
CA LYS A 180 22.76 -40.03 -10.84
C LYS A 180 21.28 -39.73 -10.74
N LEU A 181 20.87 -38.47 -10.85
CA LEU A 181 19.45 -38.11 -10.88
C LEU A 181 18.78 -38.65 -12.17
N LEU A 182 19.46 -38.57 -13.31
CA LEU A 182 18.98 -39.13 -14.58
C LEU A 182 18.90 -40.65 -14.52
N GLU A 183 19.92 -41.34 -13.97
CA GLU A 183 19.89 -42.80 -13.74
C GLU A 183 18.73 -43.21 -12.85
N ALA A 184 18.37 -42.37 -11.85
CA ALA A 184 17.23 -42.60 -10.97
C ALA A 184 15.88 -42.25 -11.66
N GLY A 185 15.93 -41.80 -12.91
CA GLY A 185 14.79 -41.59 -13.79
C GLY A 185 14.30 -40.17 -13.87
N ALA A 186 15.07 -39.16 -13.46
CA ALA A 186 14.77 -37.78 -13.80
C ALA A 186 14.83 -37.55 -15.33
N GLU A 187 13.92 -36.78 -15.85
CA GLU A 187 13.86 -36.44 -17.30
C GLU A 187 14.52 -35.07 -17.54
N VAL A 188 14.51 -34.21 -16.49
CA VAL A 188 15.11 -32.87 -16.52
C VAL A 188 15.70 -32.52 -15.16
N LEU A 189 16.70 -31.66 -15.14
CA LEU A 189 17.36 -31.18 -13.95
C LEU A 189 17.10 -29.69 -13.71
N ILE A 190 16.67 -29.34 -12.53
CA ILE A 190 16.49 -27.94 -12.10
C ILE A 190 17.59 -27.56 -11.10
N PRO A 191 18.43 -26.54 -11.39
CA PRO A 191 19.40 -26.01 -10.43
C PRO A 191 18.69 -25.36 -9.24
N ASN A 192 18.79 -25.96 -8.06
CA ASN A 192 18.23 -25.43 -6.83
C ASN A 192 19.25 -24.49 -6.12
N CYS A 193 19.97 -23.69 -6.90
CA CYS A 193 20.84 -22.61 -6.45
C CYS A 193 21.26 -21.79 -7.66
N THR A 194 20.96 -20.49 -7.68
CA THR A 194 21.30 -19.61 -8.82
C THR A 194 22.80 -19.36 -8.97
N GLN A 195 23.60 -19.51 -7.93
CA GLN A 195 25.06 -19.49 -8.05
C GLN A 195 25.58 -20.64 -8.93
N MET A 196 24.80 -21.69 -9.08
CA MET A 196 25.10 -22.80 -10.00
C MET A 196 24.86 -22.48 -11.47
N ALA A 197 24.43 -21.28 -11.83
CA ALA A 197 24.13 -20.90 -13.21
C ALA A 197 25.30 -21.17 -14.19
N ARG A 198 26.54 -21.04 -13.74
CA ARG A 198 27.72 -21.38 -14.54
C ARG A 198 27.85 -22.89 -14.73
N PHE A 199 27.66 -23.69 -13.68
CA PHE A 199 27.65 -25.13 -13.78
C PHE A 199 26.50 -25.62 -14.65
N ALA A 200 25.31 -25.05 -14.52
CA ALA A 200 24.16 -25.40 -15.35
C ALA A 200 24.47 -25.25 -16.85
N GLU A 201 25.19 -24.21 -17.25
CA GLU A 201 25.63 -24.04 -18.64
C GLU A 201 26.64 -25.12 -19.08
N GLU A 202 27.64 -25.40 -18.24
CA GLU A 202 28.64 -26.45 -18.53
C GLU A 202 27.97 -27.83 -18.60
N LEU A 203 27.05 -28.15 -17.68
CA LEU A 203 26.30 -29.41 -17.70
C LEU A 203 25.49 -29.55 -19.00
N ARG A 204 24.88 -28.48 -19.49
CA ARG A 204 24.15 -28.47 -20.75
C ARG A 204 25.09 -28.67 -21.96
N LEU A 205 26.25 -28.02 -21.96
CA LEU A 205 27.26 -28.21 -23.00
C LEU A 205 27.77 -29.65 -23.07
N ARG A 206 27.77 -30.35 -21.95
CA ARG A 206 28.10 -31.78 -21.84
C ARG A 206 26.88 -32.70 -22.11
N GLY A 207 25.72 -32.15 -22.48
CA GLY A 207 24.54 -32.89 -22.92
C GLY A 207 23.53 -33.26 -21.83
N LEU A 208 23.66 -32.76 -20.61
CA LEU A 208 22.64 -32.98 -19.58
C LEU A 208 21.42 -32.06 -19.78
N PRO A 209 20.20 -32.55 -19.57
CA PRO A 209 18.96 -31.77 -19.73
C PRO A 209 18.74 -30.86 -18.51
N VAL A 210 19.48 -29.75 -18.43
CA VAL A 210 19.43 -28.79 -17.31
C VAL A 210 18.67 -27.54 -17.71
N ILE A 211 17.71 -27.14 -16.92
CA ILE A 211 16.96 -25.89 -17.09
C ILE A 211 17.84 -24.68 -16.73
N ASP A 212 17.85 -23.68 -17.59
CA ASP A 212 18.45 -22.37 -17.27
C ASP A 212 17.39 -21.44 -16.66
N LEU A 213 17.32 -21.40 -15.31
CA LEU A 213 16.37 -20.58 -14.58
C LEU A 213 16.53 -19.08 -14.86
N LEU A 214 17.77 -18.63 -15.10
CA LEU A 214 18.05 -17.22 -15.37
C LEU A 214 17.55 -16.81 -16.76
N ARG A 215 17.74 -17.69 -17.74
CA ARG A 215 17.18 -17.51 -19.09
C ARG A 215 15.66 -17.54 -19.05
N ASN A 216 15.08 -18.50 -18.32
CA ASN A 216 13.64 -18.60 -18.14
C ASN A 216 13.06 -17.28 -17.62
N ALA A 217 13.59 -16.74 -16.50
CA ALA A 217 13.15 -15.47 -15.93
C ALA A 217 13.32 -14.29 -16.91
N ALA A 218 14.41 -14.25 -17.67
CA ALA A 218 14.64 -13.21 -18.69
C ALA A 218 13.57 -13.25 -19.79
N VAL A 219 13.25 -14.44 -20.31
CA VAL A 219 12.20 -14.64 -21.31
C VAL A 219 10.84 -14.18 -20.78
N GLU A 220 10.48 -14.61 -19.57
CA GLU A 220 9.21 -14.25 -18.96
C GLU A 220 9.12 -12.75 -18.65
N ALA A 221 10.20 -12.12 -18.20
CA ALA A 221 10.23 -10.67 -17.96
C ALA A 221 10.04 -9.86 -19.25
N VAL A 222 10.66 -10.28 -20.37
CA VAL A 222 10.50 -9.60 -21.67
C VAL A 222 9.09 -9.81 -22.22
N LYS A 223 8.49 -10.98 -22.05
CA LYS A 223 7.12 -11.29 -22.50
C LYS A 223 6.04 -10.67 -21.61
N ALA A 224 6.33 -10.43 -20.32
CA ALA A 224 5.35 -9.90 -19.37
C ALA A 224 4.75 -8.60 -19.88
N THR A 225 3.44 -8.46 -19.85
CA THR A 225 2.78 -7.19 -20.20
C THR A 225 3.06 -6.15 -19.13
N PRO A 226 3.55 -4.94 -19.48
CA PRO A 226 3.74 -3.89 -18.50
C PRO A 226 2.41 -3.57 -17.85
N LYS A 227 2.29 -3.84 -16.57
CA LYS A 227 1.08 -3.53 -15.81
C LYS A 227 1.49 -3.18 -14.39
N ARG A 228 1.17 -1.95 -13.97
CA ARG A 228 1.25 -1.63 -12.56
C ARG A 228 0.23 -2.48 -11.83
N LEU A 229 0.70 -3.30 -10.90
CA LEU A 229 -0.18 -4.15 -10.11
C LEU A 229 -1.02 -3.29 -9.16
N PRO A 230 -2.29 -3.63 -8.95
CA PRO A 230 -3.12 -2.91 -8.00
C PRO A 230 -2.58 -3.12 -6.58
N LYS A 231 -2.77 -2.12 -5.74
CA LYS A 231 -2.41 -2.14 -4.31
C LYS A 231 -3.67 -1.94 -3.47
N PRO A 232 -3.64 -2.31 -2.17
CA PRO A 232 -4.69 -1.93 -1.23
C PRO A 232 -4.87 -0.41 -1.21
N PHE A 233 -6.14 0.04 -1.11
CA PHE A 233 -6.44 1.46 -0.98
C PHE A 233 -5.78 2.03 0.28
N LYS A 234 -5.08 3.15 0.13
CA LYS A 234 -4.37 3.82 1.21
C LYS A 234 -4.84 5.26 1.34
N VAL A 235 -5.35 5.64 2.51
CA VAL A 235 -5.77 7.01 2.80
C VAL A 235 -4.72 7.72 3.64
N GLY A 236 -4.38 8.97 3.25
CA GLY A 236 -3.54 9.88 4.01
C GLY A 236 -4.38 10.82 4.85
N LEU A 237 -4.04 11.00 6.13
CA LEU A 237 -4.72 11.89 7.06
C LEU A 237 -3.78 13.02 7.48
N ILE A 238 -4.11 14.28 7.12
CA ILE A 238 -3.42 15.45 7.67
C ILE A 238 -4.01 15.76 9.04
N GLY A 239 -3.29 15.36 10.08
CA GLY A 239 -3.68 15.51 11.48
C GLY A 239 -3.06 16.72 12.17
N GLY A 240 -3.41 16.92 13.43
CA GLY A 240 -2.85 17.99 14.26
C GLY A 240 -3.62 19.31 14.24
N LEU A 241 -4.66 19.42 13.43
CA LEU A 241 -5.51 20.62 13.31
C LEU A 241 -6.69 20.62 14.32
N GLY A 242 -6.50 19.96 15.36
CA GLY A 242 -6.93 19.45 16.60
C GLY A 242 -6.42 18.02 16.75
N PRO A 243 -5.42 17.76 17.61
CA PRO A 243 -4.90 16.41 17.81
C PRO A 243 -5.98 15.38 18.22
N ALA A 244 -6.90 15.78 19.09
CA ALA A 244 -8.02 14.94 19.51
C ALA A 244 -8.95 14.59 18.32
N ALA A 245 -9.24 15.56 17.44
CA ALA A 245 -10.04 15.32 16.23
C ALA A 245 -9.36 14.36 15.25
N THR A 246 -8.02 14.30 15.23
CA THR A 246 -7.28 13.32 14.45
C THR A 246 -7.52 11.90 14.95
N VAL A 247 -7.44 11.71 16.27
CA VAL A 247 -7.71 10.41 16.93
C VAL A 247 -9.16 9.98 16.72
N ASP A 248 -10.10 10.90 16.89
CA ASP A 248 -11.53 10.66 16.69
C ASP A 248 -11.85 10.22 15.27
N LEU A 249 -11.32 10.90 14.25
CA LEU A 249 -11.51 10.48 12.85
C LEU A 249 -10.91 9.10 12.58
N TYR A 250 -9.71 8.83 13.11
CA TYR A 250 -9.08 7.53 12.93
C TYR A 250 -9.92 6.40 13.57
N ASP A 251 -10.40 6.59 14.79
CA ASP A 251 -11.29 5.65 15.47
C ASP A 251 -12.59 5.42 14.69
N LYS A 252 -13.18 6.49 14.13
CA LYS A 252 -14.39 6.40 13.30
C LYS A 252 -14.14 5.62 11.99
N ILE A 253 -12.98 5.77 11.35
CA ILE A 253 -12.61 4.98 10.17
C ILE A 253 -12.53 3.49 10.54
N VAL A 254 -11.85 3.17 11.66
CA VAL A 254 -11.75 1.78 12.14
C VAL A 254 -13.14 1.19 12.41
N LYS A 255 -14.00 1.92 13.13
CA LYS A 255 -15.36 1.49 13.48
C LYS A 255 -16.30 1.37 12.26
N ALA A 256 -16.14 2.24 11.28
CA ALA A 256 -16.97 2.24 10.07
C ALA A 256 -16.55 1.15 9.06
N THR A 257 -15.32 0.62 9.13
CA THR A 257 -14.84 -0.42 8.23
C THR A 257 -15.45 -1.77 8.59
N PRO A 258 -16.17 -2.46 7.66
CA PRO A 258 -16.81 -3.75 7.92
C PRO A 258 -15.79 -4.90 7.89
N ALA A 259 -14.75 -4.82 8.72
CA ALA A 259 -13.65 -5.78 8.79
C ALA A 259 -13.93 -6.87 9.84
N LYS A 260 -13.54 -8.11 9.53
CA LYS A 260 -13.58 -9.27 10.45
C LYS A 260 -12.19 -9.63 10.99
N THR A 261 -11.16 -9.19 10.29
CA THR A 261 -9.74 -9.39 10.64
C THR A 261 -8.98 -8.08 10.47
N ASP A 262 -7.81 -7.96 11.12
CA ASP A 262 -6.97 -6.75 11.02
C ASP A 262 -6.57 -6.44 9.57
N GLN A 263 -6.41 -7.48 8.74
CA GLN A 263 -5.98 -7.36 7.35
C GLN A 263 -7.05 -6.79 6.42
N GLU A 264 -8.31 -6.76 6.85
CA GLU A 264 -9.43 -6.20 6.09
C GLU A 264 -9.64 -4.69 6.36
N HIS A 265 -8.90 -4.11 7.31
CA HIS A 265 -8.97 -2.68 7.58
C HIS A 265 -8.24 -1.85 6.52
N ILE A 266 -8.73 -0.62 6.33
CA ILE A 266 -8.14 0.35 5.41
C ILE A 266 -6.74 0.76 5.87
N LYS A 267 -5.77 0.77 4.97
CA LYS A 267 -4.42 1.27 5.25
C LYS A 267 -4.44 2.79 5.42
N VAL A 268 -4.09 3.28 6.60
CA VAL A 268 -4.11 4.71 6.96
C VAL A 268 -2.70 5.20 7.26
N VAL A 269 -2.31 6.32 6.67
CA VAL A 269 -1.08 7.05 6.99
C VAL A 269 -1.46 8.36 7.65
N VAL A 270 -0.96 8.63 8.85
CA VAL A 270 -1.24 9.84 9.61
C VAL A 270 -0.03 10.75 9.63
N GLU A 271 -0.11 11.89 8.96
CA GLU A 271 0.86 12.97 9.05
C GLU A 271 0.39 13.95 10.14
N GLN A 272 0.72 13.66 11.39
CA GLN A 272 0.34 14.46 12.56
C GLN A 272 1.24 15.68 12.70
N ASN A 273 0.74 16.87 12.33
CA ASN A 273 1.48 18.13 12.48
C ASN A 273 0.71 19.17 13.30
N PRO A 274 0.86 19.18 14.65
CA PRO A 274 0.18 20.16 15.51
C PRO A 274 0.74 21.59 15.38
N GLN A 275 1.80 21.79 14.61
CA GLN A 275 2.41 23.11 14.37
C GLN A 275 1.79 23.84 13.16
N ILE A 276 0.81 23.23 12.46
CA ILE A 276 0.04 23.91 11.42
C ILE A 276 -0.68 25.12 12.04
N PRO A 277 -0.45 26.37 11.52
CA PRO A 277 -1.02 27.59 12.08
C PRO A 277 -2.55 27.56 12.20
N ASP A 278 -3.11 28.32 13.16
CA ASP A 278 -4.55 28.38 13.39
C ASP A 278 -5.31 28.93 12.17
N ARG A 279 -6.23 28.13 11.65
CA ARG A 279 -6.99 28.41 10.42
C ARG A 279 -7.95 29.57 10.55
N THR A 280 -8.62 29.68 11.72
CA THR A 280 -9.53 30.79 12.00
C THR A 280 -8.77 32.11 12.16
N ALA A 281 -7.62 32.09 12.84
CA ALA A 281 -6.77 33.25 12.95
C ALA A 281 -6.24 33.72 11.58
N ALA A 282 -5.82 32.77 10.74
CA ALA A 282 -5.38 33.09 9.38
C ALA A 282 -6.47 33.74 8.53
N LEU A 283 -7.70 33.20 8.56
CA LEU A 283 -8.82 33.70 7.76
C LEU A 283 -9.38 35.04 8.25
N LEU A 284 -9.44 35.27 9.58
CA LEU A 284 -10.21 36.38 10.12
C LEU A 284 -9.37 37.45 10.84
N ARG A 285 -8.13 37.15 11.22
CA ARG A 285 -7.34 38.01 12.10
C ARG A 285 -5.94 38.32 11.62
N GLY A 286 -5.66 38.03 10.34
CA GLY A 286 -4.32 38.22 9.73
C GLY A 286 -3.24 37.34 10.39
N GLY A 287 -3.63 36.19 10.96
CA GLY A 287 -2.70 35.22 11.50
C GLY A 287 -1.85 34.54 10.40
N VAL A 288 -0.87 33.73 10.84
CA VAL A 288 0.02 33.01 9.92
C VAL A 288 -0.79 32.06 9.02
N ASP A 289 -0.54 32.10 7.70
CA ASP A 289 -1.20 31.28 6.71
C ASP A 289 -0.78 29.80 6.83
N PRO A 290 -1.72 28.85 7.01
CA PRO A 290 -1.41 27.43 7.16
C PRO A 290 -1.09 26.72 5.84
N THR A 291 -1.26 27.36 4.69
CA THR A 291 -1.20 26.75 3.34
C THR A 291 0.10 25.96 3.15
N LEU A 292 1.25 26.56 3.45
CA LEU A 292 2.54 25.90 3.23
C LEU A 292 2.75 24.67 4.12
N ALA A 293 2.35 24.76 5.39
CA ALA A 293 2.47 23.64 6.33
C ALA A 293 1.54 22.48 5.92
N MET A 294 0.30 22.79 5.51
CA MET A 294 -0.65 21.81 5.00
C MET A 294 -0.17 21.20 3.67
N PHE A 295 0.39 22.03 2.78
CA PHE A 295 0.94 21.55 1.51
C PHE A 295 2.08 20.54 1.73
N ASN A 296 3.00 20.85 2.65
CA ASN A 296 4.11 19.94 2.96
C ASN A 296 3.60 18.60 3.51
N CYS A 297 2.59 18.59 4.39
CA CYS A 297 1.95 17.35 4.84
C CYS A 297 1.29 16.60 3.68
N ALA A 298 0.53 17.28 2.84
CA ALA A 298 -0.13 16.68 1.68
C ALA A 298 0.89 16.09 0.70
N LYS A 299 2.00 16.77 0.48
CA LYS A 299 3.08 16.31 -0.40
C LYS A 299 3.74 15.03 0.11
N ARG A 300 3.98 14.92 1.44
CA ARG A 300 4.50 13.70 2.05
C ARG A 300 3.55 12.52 1.87
N LEU A 301 2.23 12.75 2.04
CA LEU A 301 1.22 11.73 1.82
C LEU A 301 1.10 11.31 0.34
N GLU A 302 1.27 12.27 -0.58
CA GLU A 302 1.35 11.98 -2.01
C GLU A 302 2.60 11.15 -2.35
N ASP A 303 3.76 11.53 -1.79
CA ASP A 303 5.04 10.82 -1.99
C ASP A 303 5.03 9.42 -1.36
N ASP A 304 4.20 9.22 -0.31
CA ASP A 304 3.89 7.90 0.27
C ASP A 304 2.81 7.14 -0.52
N GLU A 305 2.45 7.64 -1.69
CA GLU A 305 1.49 7.01 -2.61
C GLU A 305 0.09 6.76 -1.99
N CYS A 306 -0.40 7.69 -1.18
CA CYS A 306 -1.79 7.65 -0.73
C CYS A 306 -2.75 7.86 -1.91
N ASP A 307 -3.86 7.12 -1.92
CA ASP A 307 -4.88 7.19 -2.99
C ASP A 307 -5.87 8.34 -2.78
N ALA A 308 -6.02 8.78 -1.54
CA ALA A 308 -6.81 9.95 -1.16
C ALA A 308 -6.23 10.62 0.09
N ILE A 309 -6.52 11.91 0.29
CA ILE A 309 -6.14 12.67 1.48
C ILE A 309 -7.39 13.18 2.18
N ILE A 310 -7.40 13.10 3.52
CA ILE A 310 -8.47 13.60 4.38
C ILE A 310 -7.91 14.56 5.44
N VAL A 311 -8.77 15.49 5.91
CA VAL A 311 -8.39 16.49 6.90
C VAL A 311 -9.49 16.65 7.96
N PRO A 312 -9.28 16.27 9.23
CA PRO A 312 -10.27 16.42 10.31
C PRO A 312 -10.33 17.85 10.83
N CYS A 313 -10.63 18.80 9.95
CA CYS A 313 -10.79 20.20 10.32
C CYS A 313 -11.66 20.93 9.29
N ASN A 314 -12.86 21.32 9.69
CA ASN A 314 -13.77 22.01 8.77
C ASN A 314 -13.17 23.31 8.20
N THR A 315 -12.62 24.16 9.05
CA THR A 315 -12.03 25.44 8.64
C THR A 315 -10.84 25.26 7.68
N ALA A 316 -10.08 24.17 7.80
CA ALA A 316 -8.95 23.88 6.91
C ALA A 316 -9.39 23.67 5.45
N HIS A 317 -10.64 23.29 5.23
CA HIS A 317 -11.17 23.07 3.88
C HIS A 317 -11.21 24.33 3.02
N ALA A 318 -11.13 25.53 3.62
CA ALA A 318 -10.99 26.80 2.89
C ALA A 318 -9.66 26.84 2.09
N PHE A 319 -8.65 26.11 2.51
CA PHE A 319 -7.32 26.09 1.88
C PHE A 319 -7.18 24.94 0.85
N LEU A 320 -7.99 23.89 0.92
CA LEU A 320 -7.87 22.73 0.05
C LEU A 320 -7.95 23.02 -1.45
N PRO A 321 -8.79 23.96 -1.95
CA PRO A 321 -8.83 24.31 -3.37
C PRO A 321 -7.48 24.79 -3.92
N TYR A 322 -6.67 25.48 -3.09
CA TYR A 322 -5.33 25.91 -3.47
C TYR A 322 -4.37 24.72 -3.51
N LEU A 323 -4.41 23.85 -2.50
CA LEU A 323 -3.56 22.67 -2.41
C LEU A 323 -3.81 21.70 -3.56
N GLN A 324 -5.09 21.45 -3.90
CA GLN A 324 -5.46 20.50 -4.96
C GLN A 324 -4.89 20.87 -6.33
N ARG A 325 -4.54 22.13 -6.56
CA ARG A 325 -3.91 22.56 -7.82
C ARG A 325 -2.50 22.03 -8.01
N PHE A 326 -1.82 21.65 -6.90
CA PHE A 326 -0.42 21.22 -6.87
C PHE A 326 -0.24 19.79 -6.36
N ILE A 327 -1.27 19.20 -5.77
CA ILE A 327 -1.31 17.82 -5.28
C ILE A 327 -2.17 16.99 -6.22
N ARG A 328 -1.64 15.89 -6.75
CA ARG A 328 -2.37 14.98 -7.65
C ARG A 328 -3.34 14.08 -6.90
N THR A 329 -2.95 13.67 -5.69
CA THR A 329 -3.80 12.85 -4.82
C THR A 329 -5.07 13.62 -4.44
N PRO A 330 -6.27 13.09 -4.68
CA PRO A 330 -7.52 13.79 -4.41
C PRO A 330 -7.77 13.96 -2.91
N PHE A 331 -8.35 15.12 -2.52
CA PHE A 331 -8.89 15.31 -1.19
C PHE A 331 -10.34 14.82 -1.12
N ILE A 332 -10.65 13.94 -0.16
CA ILE A 332 -12.06 13.63 0.19
C ILE A 332 -12.57 14.77 1.08
N ASN A 333 -13.56 15.50 0.56
CA ASN A 333 -14.06 16.69 1.22
C ASN A 333 -15.10 16.34 2.28
N MET A 334 -14.80 16.66 3.56
CA MET A 334 -15.64 16.37 4.71
C MET A 334 -17.01 17.06 4.65
N GLN A 335 -17.06 18.29 4.17
CA GLN A 335 -18.29 19.06 4.06
C GLN A 335 -19.22 18.48 2.99
N GLN A 336 -18.65 18.06 1.87
CA GLN A 336 -19.42 17.40 0.83
C GLN A 336 -19.98 16.06 1.33
N ALA A 337 -19.17 15.28 2.06
CA ALA A 337 -19.63 14.02 2.64
C ALA A 337 -20.84 14.23 3.59
N ALA A 338 -20.78 15.23 4.46
CA ALA A 338 -21.88 15.57 5.36
C ALA A 338 -23.15 16.01 4.61
N LEU A 339 -23.02 16.86 3.59
CA LEU A 339 -24.14 17.33 2.78
C LEU A 339 -24.75 16.20 1.91
N ASP A 340 -23.93 15.31 1.38
CA ASP A 340 -24.39 14.13 0.64
C ASP A 340 -25.26 13.23 1.51
N GLU A 341 -24.87 12.99 2.77
CA GLU A 341 -25.67 12.21 3.71
C GLU A 341 -26.98 12.90 4.10
N ILE A 342 -26.97 14.20 4.34
CA ILE A 342 -28.18 14.97 4.61
C ILE A 342 -29.14 14.84 3.42
N LYS A 343 -28.63 15.03 2.22
CA LYS A 343 -29.45 14.92 1.01
C LYS A 343 -30.01 13.51 0.81
N ALA A 344 -29.25 12.48 1.16
CA ALA A 344 -29.70 11.11 1.11
C ALA A 344 -30.80 10.81 2.15
N LYS A 345 -30.70 11.39 3.37
CA LYS A 345 -31.67 11.18 4.46
C LYS A 345 -32.96 12.01 4.32
N LEU A 346 -32.85 13.28 3.95
CA LEU A 346 -33.94 14.25 4.00
C LEU A 346 -34.39 14.78 2.60
N GLY A 347 -33.60 14.48 1.56
CA GLY A 347 -33.87 14.98 0.20
C GLY A 347 -33.81 16.51 0.12
N ASP A 348 -34.63 17.07 -0.76
CA ASP A 348 -34.73 18.52 -0.97
C ASP A 348 -35.48 19.27 0.14
N LYS A 349 -36.03 18.54 1.12
CA LYS A 349 -36.70 19.09 2.30
C LYS A 349 -35.73 19.44 3.43
N ALA A 350 -34.46 19.16 3.28
CA ALA A 350 -33.45 19.49 4.27
C ALA A 350 -33.34 21.00 4.49
N ARG A 351 -33.48 21.41 5.75
CA ARG A 351 -33.25 22.77 6.24
C ARG A 351 -32.16 22.68 7.31
N ILE A 352 -30.95 23.05 6.92
CA ILE A 352 -29.72 22.72 7.62
C ILE A 352 -29.34 23.86 8.58
N GLY A 353 -29.27 23.58 9.88
CA GLY A 353 -28.65 24.44 10.87
C GLY A 353 -27.15 24.12 10.97
N LEU A 354 -26.27 25.10 10.79
CA LEU A 354 -24.83 24.92 10.88
C LEU A 354 -24.32 25.46 12.23
N LEU A 355 -23.82 24.58 13.07
CA LEU A 355 -23.08 24.91 14.31
C LEU A 355 -21.58 24.78 14.03
N ALA A 356 -20.86 25.88 13.90
CA ALA A 356 -19.45 25.88 13.48
C ALA A 356 -18.66 27.08 14.02
N THR A 357 -17.35 27.07 13.84
CA THR A 357 -16.55 28.26 14.15
C THR A 357 -16.94 29.44 13.25
N THR A 358 -16.78 30.65 13.76
CA THR A 358 -17.02 31.88 12.99
C THR A 358 -16.22 31.88 11.68
N GLY A 359 -14.99 31.35 11.68
CA GLY A 359 -14.19 31.19 10.44
C GLY A 359 -14.85 30.28 9.41
N THR A 360 -15.43 29.17 9.82
CA THR A 360 -16.16 28.25 8.95
C THR A 360 -17.43 28.89 8.39
N VAL A 361 -18.18 29.63 9.22
CA VAL A 361 -19.41 30.34 8.83
C VAL A 361 -19.09 31.45 7.82
N GLN A 362 -18.14 32.34 8.15
CA GLN A 362 -17.82 33.49 7.32
C GLN A 362 -17.17 33.15 5.97
N THR A 363 -16.46 32.04 5.87
CA THR A 363 -15.87 31.58 4.60
C THR A 363 -16.90 31.00 3.63
N GLY A 364 -18.12 30.74 4.08
CA GLY A 364 -19.19 30.21 3.23
C GLY A 364 -18.97 28.77 2.72
N ILE A 365 -17.94 28.08 3.18
CA ILE A 365 -17.53 26.77 2.66
C ILE A 365 -18.61 25.69 2.72
N TYR A 366 -19.53 25.76 3.68
CA TYR A 366 -20.73 24.93 3.74
C TYR A 366 -21.88 25.53 2.94
N SER A 367 -22.14 26.82 3.14
CA SER A 367 -23.29 27.51 2.53
C SER A 367 -23.23 27.49 1.00
N ASP A 368 -22.04 27.68 0.42
CA ASP A 368 -21.85 27.66 -1.04
C ASP A 368 -22.11 26.26 -1.60
N LYS A 369 -21.64 25.20 -0.92
CA LYS A 369 -21.90 23.82 -1.32
C LYS A 369 -23.37 23.45 -1.16
N ALA A 370 -24.00 23.78 -0.05
CA ALA A 370 -25.42 23.54 0.19
C ALA A 370 -26.27 24.22 -0.88
N LYS A 371 -25.96 25.47 -1.20
CA LYS A 371 -26.62 26.24 -2.27
C LYS A 371 -26.45 25.58 -3.64
N ALA A 372 -25.26 25.09 -3.96
CA ALA A 372 -25.00 24.36 -5.21
C ALA A 372 -25.79 23.05 -5.31
N MET A 373 -26.13 22.44 -4.18
CA MET A 373 -26.94 21.23 -4.06
C MET A 373 -28.46 21.52 -3.98
N GLY A 374 -28.87 22.78 -3.96
CA GLY A 374 -30.27 23.19 -3.78
C GLY A 374 -30.79 23.07 -2.35
N LEU A 375 -29.90 23.05 -1.35
CA LEU A 375 -30.25 22.88 0.07
C LEU A 375 -30.24 24.23 0.80
N ALA A 376 -31.20 24.45 1.68
CA ALA A 376 -31.30 25.65 2.52
C ALA A 376 -30.41 25.48 3.76
N MET A 377 -29.57 26.50 4.05
CA MET A 377 -28.69 26.50 5.22
C MET A 377 -28.88 27.76 6.05
N PHE A 378 -28.87 27.58 7.35
CA PHE A 378 -29.06 28.62 8.37
C PHE A 378 -27.90 28.58 9.35
N VAL A 379 -27.58 29.72 9.92
CA VAL A 379 -26.56 29.87 10.96
C VAL A 379 -27.17 30.59 12.17
N PRO A 380 -26.69 30.38 13.40
CA PRO A 380 -27.18 31.11 14.56
C PRO A 380 -27.03 32.64 14.38
N ASP A 381 -27.85 33.41 15.07
CA ASP A 381 -27.63 34.85 15.20
C ASP A 381 -26.30 35.17 15.92
N ALA A 382 -25.91 36.44 15.96
CA ALA A 382 -24.62 36.86 16.51
C ALA A 382 -24.39 36.44 17.97
N GLU A 383 -25.41 36.54 18.81
CA GLU A 383 -25.32 36.13 20.22
C GLU A 383 -25.09 34.63 20.39
N HIS A 384 -25.86 33.83 19.64
CA HIS A 384 -25.76 32.37 19.75
C HIS A 384 -24.53 31.83 18.99
N GLN A 385 -24.04 32.56 17.98
CA GLN A 385 -22.75 32.26 17.35
C GLN A 385 -21.58 32.45 18.34
N GLU A 386 -21.64 33.47 19.20
CA GLU A 386 -20.66 33.65 20.29
C GLU A 386 -20.71 32.50 21.29
N ARG A 387 -21.90 31.95 21.59
CA ARG A 387 -22.06 30.76 22.45
C ARG A 387 -21.46 29.54 21.80
N VAL A 388 -21.67 29.32 20.50
CA VAL A 388 -20.99 28.22 19.76
C VAL A 388 -19.47 28.37 19.85
N MET A 389 -18.93 29.58 19.70
CA MET A 389 -17.49 29.83 19.86
C MET A 389 -17.02 29.58 21.27
N ALA A 390 -17.81 29.92 22.30
CA ALA A 390 -17.51 29.64 23.72
C ALA A 390 -17.52 28.12 23.99
N ALA A 391 -18.49 27.39 23.44
CA ALA A 391 -18.53 25.93 23.53
C ALA A 391 -17.28 25.26 22.92
N ILE A 392 -16.66 25.86 21.90
CA ILE A 392 -15.45 25.34 21.27
C ILE A 392 -14.17 25.81 21.97
N TYR A 393 -13.99 27.13 22.13
CA TYR A 393 -12.74 27.78 22.56
C TYR A 393 -12.75 28.35 23.95
N GLY A 394 -13.92 28.42 24.61
CA GLY A 394 -14.05 29.00 25.93
C GLY A 394 -13.26 28.25 27.01
N PRO A 395 -13.06 28.85 28.19
CA PRO A 395 -12.33 28.21 29.30
C PRO A 395 -12.96 26.89 29.78
N LYS A 396 -14.25 26.70 29.51
CA LYS A 396 -15.01 25.45 29.74
C LYS A 396 -15.52 24.83 28.43
N GLY A 397 -14.85 25.10 27.31
CA GLY A 397 -15.18 24.59 26.02
C GLY A 397 -14.45 23.26 25.68
N ALA A 398 -14.80 22.68 24.54
CA ALA A 398 -14.28 21.38 24.12
C ALA A 398 -12.75 21.36 23.94
N LYS A 399 -12.14 22.43 23.42
CA LYS A 399 -10.68 22.54 23.30
C LYS A 399 -9.96 22.64 24.64
N ALA A 400 -10.65 23.00 25.71
CA ALA A 400 -10.15 22.96 27.07
C ALA A 400 -10.42 21.61 27.77
N GLY A 401 -11.01 20.63 27.06
CA GLY A 401 -11.26 19.29 27.57
C GLY A 401 -12.63 19.07 28.19
N TYR A 402 -13.55 20.02 28.07
CA TYR A 402 -14.92 19.90 28.60
C TYR A 402 -15.87 19.41 27.51
N THR A 403 -16.74 18.45 27.87
CA THR A 403 -17.70 17.83 26.93
C THR A 403 -19.15 17.93 27.46
N ASP A 404 -19.36 18.52 28.65
CA ASP A 404 -20.67 18.66 29.29
C ASP A 404 -20.74 19.97 30.09
N GLY A 405 -21.92 20.26 30.67
CA GLY A 405 -22.22 21.48 31.39
C GLY A 405 -22.33 22.70 30.50
N VAL A 406 -21.61 23.79 30.80
CA VAL A 406 -21.74 25.07 30.09
C VAL A 406 -21.57 24.97 28.59
N CYS A 407 -20.58 24.20 28.10
CA CYS A 407 -20.36 24.07 26.67
C CYS A 407 -21.53 23.35 25.97
N ARG A 408 -22.16 22.38 26.65
CA ARG A 408 -23.36 21.70 26.14
C ARG A 408 -24.58 22.62 26.16
N GLU A 409 -24.78 23.38 27.25
CA GLU A 409 -25.87 24.36 27.37
C GLU A 409 -25.77 25.43 26.28
N ASP A 410 -24.58 25.98 26.04
CA ASP A 410 -24.33 26.98 25.00
C ASP A 410 -24.64 26.42 23.59
N LEU A 411 -24.25 25.19 23.33
CA LEU A 411 -24.48 24.52 22.04
C LEU A 411 -25.97 24.24 21.82
N LEU A 412 -26.67 23.75 22.87
CA LEU A 412 -28.11 23.49 22.78
C LEU A 412 -28.90 24.80 22.64
N SER A 413 -28.53 25.86 23.28
CA SER A 413 -29.16 27.19 23.12
C SER A 413 -29.07 27.68 21.67
N ALA A 414 -27.94 27.48 21.01
CA ALA A 414 -27.77 27.82 19.60
C ALA A 414 -28.62 26.88 18.69
N ALA A 415 -28.71 25.60 19.02
CA ALA A 415 -29.55 24.65 18.29
C ALA A 415 -31.06 25.01 18.40
N GLU A 416 -31.54 25.47 19.56
CA GLU A 416 -32.92 25.92 19.75
C GLU A 416 -33.30 27.11 18.83
N VAL A 417 -32.38 28.06 18.61
CA VAL A 417 -32.61 29.14 17.65
C VAL A 417 -32.80 28.60 16.22
N LEU A 418 -31.95 27.67 15.82
CA LEU A 418 -32.05 27.05 14.49
C LEU A 418 -33.34 26.23 14.33
N VAL A 419 -33.84 25.57 15.39
CA VAL A 419 -35.17 24.94 15.37
C VAL A 419 -36.26 26.00 15.15
N ARG A 420 -36.22 27.11 15.83
CA ARG A 420 -37.18 28.20 15.63
C ARG A 420 -37.15 28.77 14.22
N ASP A 421 -35.99 28.75 13.54
CA ASP A 421 -35.83 29.13 12.13
C ASP A 421 -36.31 28.05 11.18
N GLY A 422 -36.83 26.95 11.71
CA GLY A 422 -37.44 25.84 10.94
C GLY A 422 -36.41 24.85 10.39
N CYS A 423 -35.23 24.76 10.98
CA CYS A 423 -34.27 23.71 10.62
C CYS A 423 -34.79 22.34 11.07
N ASN A 424 -34.50 21.30 10.31
CA ASN A 424 -34.83 19.91 10.59
C ASN A 424 -33.57 18.99 10.65
N CYS A 425 -32.40 19.57 10.45
CA CYS A 425 -31.13 18.90 10.72
C CYS A 425 -30.06 19.90 11.18
N LEU A 426 -29.08 19.39 11.91
CA LEU A 426 -27.91 20.13 12.38
C LEU A 426 -26.62 19.53 11.83
N ILE A 427 -25.68 20.36 11.44
CA ILE A 427 -24.30 19.97 11.17
C ILE A 427 -23.41 20.43 12.33
N LEU A 428 -22.68 19.51 12.96
CA LEU A 428 -21.64 19.78 13.94
C LEU A 428 -20.34 20.22 13.23
N GLY A 429 -20.35 21.45 12.69
CA GLY A 429 -19.35 21.96 11.75
C GLY A 429 -18.00 22.36 12.39
N CYS A 430 -17.72 21.89 13.59
CA CYS A 430 -16.42 21.88 14.23
C CYS A 430 -16.17 20.49 14.80
N THR A 431 -14.98 19.94 14.58
CA THR A 431 -14.63 18.57 14.95
C THR A 431 -14.57 18.31 16.46
N GLU A 432 -14.63 19.34 17.26
CA GLU A 432 -14.78 19.25 18.70
C GLU A 432 -16.24 19.16 19.16
N LEU A 433 -17.21 19.58 18.35
CA LEU A 433 -18.64 19.55 18.72
C LEU A 433 -19.21 18.12 18.87
N PRO A 434 -18.79 17.13 18.08
CA PRO A 434 -19.16 15.74 18.31
C PRO A 434 -18.73 15.15 19.66
N LEU A 435 -17.79 15.80 20.36
CA LEU A 435 -17.43 15.44 21.74
C LEU A 435 -18.45 15.92 22.77
N ILE A 436 -19.29 16.91 22.40
CA ILE A 436 -20.33 17.52 23.27
C ILE A 436 -21.71 16.94 22.94
N LEU A 437 -21.99 16.70 21.65
CA LEU A 437 -23.28 16.26 21.14
C LEU A 437 -23.10 15.12 20.14
N ASP A 438 -23.69 13.98 20.40
CA ASP A 438 -23.58 12.81 19.54
C ASP A 438 -24.36 13.01 18.22
N GLU A 439 -23.90 12.36 17.16
CA GLU A 439 -24.65 12.15 15.92
C GLU A 439 -25.96 11.40 16.23
N SER A 440 -27.06 11.79 15.60
CA SER A 440 -28.37 11.17 15.82
C SER A 440 -29.27 11.32 14.61
N ASP A 441 -30.07 10.30 14.33
CA ASP A 441 -31.15 10.39 13.36
C ASP A 441 -32.43 10.97 13.94
N ASP A 442 -32.52 11.05 15.28
CA ASP A 442 -33.71 11.49 16.00
C ASP A 442 -33.30 12.18 17.32
N PHE A 443 -32.77 13.38 17.21
CA PHE A 443 -32.35 14.20 18.37
C PHE A 443 -33.45 15.20 18.74
N GLU A 444 -33.94 15.12 19.98
CA GLU A 444 -34.94 16.05 20.47
C GLU A 444 -34.29 17.33 21.06
N VAL A 445 -34.67 18.49 20.50
CA VAL A 445 -34.30 19.82 21.03
C VAL A 445 -35.47 20.78 20.84
N ALA A 446 -35.81 21.54 21.91
CA ALA A 446 -36.93 22.47 21.93
C ALA A 446 -38.27 21.88 21.45
N GLY A 447 -38.52 20.58 21.72
CA GLY A 447 -39.73 19.86 21.33
C GLY A 447 -39.80 19.50 19.83
N ALA A 448 -38.72 19.68 19.09
CA ALA A 448 -38.58 19.24 17.71
C ALA A 448 -37.60 18.09 17.60
N HIS A 449 -37.85 17.17 16.65
CA HIS A 449 -36.95 16.07 16.31
C HIS A 449 -36.08 16.45 15.11
N MET A 450 -34.76 16.29 15.23
CA MET A 450 -33.76 16.71 14.24
C MET A 450 -32.79 15.59 13.92
N VAL A 451 -32.33 15.56 12.69
CA VAL A 451 -31.14 14.78 12.32
C VAL A 451 -29.89 15.59 12.74
N VAL A 452 -28.98 14.99 13.47
CA VAL A 452 -27.68 15.60 13.81
C VAL A 452 -26.61 14.85 13.04
N ILE A 453 -25.84 15.57 12.24
CA ILE A 453 -24.74 15.01 11.43
C ILE A 453 -23.40 15.42 12.02
N ASP A 454 -22.57 14.43 12.27
CA ASP A 454 -21.16 14.60 12.53
C ASP A 454 -20.36 14.53 11.22
N PRO A 455 -19.76 15.63 10.74
CA PRO A 455 -18.98 15.61 9.52
C PRO A 455 -17.77 14.69 9.57
N THR A 456 -17.23 14.41 10.75
CA THR A 456 -16.09 13.48 10.92
C THR A 456 -16.54 12.04 10.68
N ALA A 457 -17.70 11.68 11.20
CA ALA A 457 -18.30 10.36 10.96
C ALA A 457 -18.73 10.20 9.50
N ALA A 458 -19.33 11.23 8.90
CA ALA A 458 -19.67 11.24 7.47
C ALA A 458 -18.42 11.09 6.59
N LEU A 459 -17.30 11.75 6.96
CA LEU A 459 -16.03 11.59 6.26
C LEU A 459 -15.49 10.18 6.39
N ALA A 460 -15.55 9.57 7.58
CA ALA A 460 -15.12 8.19 7.80
C ALA A 460 -15.90 7.20 6.92
N ARG A 461 -17.23 7.33 6.89
CA ARG A 461 -18.10 6.51 6.00
C ARG A 461 -17.79 6.74 4.52
N LYS A 462 -17.49 7.97 4.12
CA LYS A 462 -17.11 8.29 2.74
C LYS A 462 -15.76 7.67 2.38
N VAL A 463 -14.79 7.65 3.29
CA VAL A 463 -13.49 6.96 3.10
C VAL A 463 -13.72 5.48 2.91
N VAL A 464 -14.51 4.84 3.78
CA VAL A 464 -14.83 3.40 3.66
C VAL A 464 -15.47 3.08 2.32
N LYS A 465 -16.50 3.83 1.93
CA LYS A 465 -17.15 3.66 0.62
C LYS A 465 -16.17 3.84 -0.54
N THR A 466 -15.25 4.81 -0.46
CA THR A 466 -14.24 5.03 -1.51
C THR A 466 -13.26 3.86 -1.59
N ALA A 467 -12.88 3.27 -0.44
CA ALA A 467 -12.04 2.08 -0.39
C ALA A 467 -12.75 0.85 -0.95
N GLU A 468 -14.04 0.65 -0.65
CA GLU A 468 -14.87 -0.43 -1.20
C GLU A 468 -14.98 -0.31 -2.74
N GLU A 469 -15.25 0.88 -3.26
CA GLU A 469 -15.27 1.15 -4.70
C GLU A 469 -13.91 0.89 -5.36
N ALA A 470 -12.80 1.16 -4.66
CA ALA A 470 -11.45 0.83 -5.13
C ALA A 470 -11.21 -0.68 -5.10
N PHE A 471 -11.66 -1.38 -4.06
CA PHE A 471 -11.60 -2.83 -3.94
C PHE A 471 -12.40 -3.54 -5.05
N GLU A 472 -13.63 -3.11 -5.32
CA GLU A 472 -14.45 -3.66 -6.40
C GLU A 472 -13.76 -3.56 -7.77
N ARG A 473 -12.99 -2.50 -8.00
CA ARG A 473 -12.22 -2.30 -9.24
C ARG A 473 -10.95 -3.14 -9.32
N THR A 474 -10.31 -3.41 -8.18
CA THR A 474 -8.96 -4.01 -8.13
C THR A 474 -8.97 -5.45 -7.65
N GLY A 475 -9.97 -5.86 -6.86
CA GLY A 475 -10.03 -7.16 -6.18
C GLY A 475 -9.03 -7.28 -5.01
N ILE A 476 -8.48 -6.15 -4.50
CA ILE A 476 -7.45 -6.14 -3.45
C ILE A 476 -7.89 -5.25 -2.30
N HIS A 477 -8.00 -5.87 -1.11
CA HIS A 477 -8.25 -5.19 0.17
C HIS A 477 -7.01 -4.53 0.73
#